data_b4139826a663503da4969ff3802d1b08
#
_entry.id   b4139826a663503da4969ff3802d1b08
#
_cell.length_a   1.000
_cell.length_b   1.000
_cell.length_c   1.000
_cell.angle_alpha   90.00
_cell.angle_beta   90.00
_cell.angle_gamma   90.00
#
_symmetry.space_group_name_H-M   'P 1'
#
loop_
_entity.id
_entity.type
_entity.pdbx_description
1 polymer ?
#
loop_
_entity_poly.entity_id
_entity_poly.type
_entity_poly.pdbx_seq_one_letter_code
_entity_poly.pdbx_strand_id
1 'polypeptide(L)'
;MELEAAVRGRRSIRKFTSKTVPGFVIDGILDAARWSPSWGNTQPWEFYVLTGEPFAAFKEANKRRLAEGLAFTPDIPMPEVWPPALKERYGELGKGLLDMLGIHRDDKEARGKLLESMAGLFGAPCLIVVCVHHDVLIEYAMLDVGLAVQTICLLAHDRGLGTCIMAAVVRYPDLLRNTAAIPGDRRIVA
;
A
#
# COMPACT_ATOMS: atom_id res chain seq x y z
N MET A 1 -11.54 -11.72 -16.74
CA MET A 1 -11.22 -12.93 -15.92
C MET A 1 -12.44 -13.31 -15.11
N GLU A 2 -12.63 -14.60 -14.82
CA GLU A 2 -13.69 -15.02 -13.90
C GLU A 2 -13.42 -14.51 -12.49
N LEU A 3 -14.45 -14.06 -11.76
CA LEU A 3 -14.31 -13.41 -10.46
C LEU A 3 -13.58 -14.30 -9.43
N GLU A 4 -13.94 -15.58 -9.34
CA GLU A 4 -13.27 -16.52 -8.43
C GLU A 4 -11.79 -16.69 -8.75
N ALA A 5 -11.44 -16.73 -10.04
CA ALA A 5 -10.05 -16.79 -10.48
C ALA A 5 -9.28 -15.53 -10.10
N ALA A 6 -9.90 -14.35 -10.20
CA ALA A 6 -9.29 -13.10 -9.77
C ALA A 6 -9.04 -13.09 -8.25
N VAL A 7 -10.03 -13.49 -7.46
CA VAL A 7 -9.91 -13.56 -5.98
C VAL A 7 -8.82 -14.53 -5.56
N ARG A 8 -8.78 -15.74 -6.16
CA ARG A 8 -7.76 -16.75 -5.83
C ARG A 8 -6.39 -16.45 -6.42
N GLY A 9 -6.34 -15.73 -7.54
CA GLY A 9 -5.11 -15.41 -8.30
C GLY A 9 -4.35 -14.20 -7.77
N ARG A 10 -5.04 -13.19 -7.26
CA ARG A 10 -4.40 -11.97 -6.74
C ARG A 10 -3.34 -12.29 -5.66
N ARG A 11 -2.16 -11.70 -5.80
CA ARG A 11 -1.03 -11.82 -4.84
C ARG A 11 -0.43 -10.45 -4.55
N SER A 12 0.24 -10.32 -3.43
CA SER A 12 1.10 -9.16 -3.14
C SER A 12 2.41 -9.29 -3.94
N ILE A 13 2.53 -8.50 -5.00
CA ILE A 13 3.70 -8.48 -5.88
C ILE A 13 4.77 -7.59 -5.24
N ARG A 14 6.00 -8.11 -5.12
CA ARG A 14 7.13 -7.44 -4.48
C ARG A 14 8.35 -7.28 -5.39
N LYS A 15 8.10 -7.27 -6.70
CA LYS A 15 9.07 -6.93 -7.74
C LYS A 15 8.29 -6.45 -8.94
N PHE A 16 8.35 -5.16 -9.22
CA PHE A 16 7.68 -4.54 -10.36
C PHE A 16 8.66 -4.26 -11.49
N THR A 17 8.14 -4.18 -12.70
CA THR A 17 8.86 -3.68 -13.86
C THR A 17 8.81 -2.16 -13.89
N SER A 18 9.71 -1.52 -14.63
CA SER A 18 9.71 -0.07 -14.84
C SER A 18 8.64 0.40 -15.85
N LYS A 19 7.84 -0.53 -16.39
CA LYS A 19 6.80 -0.20 -17.37
C LYS A 19 5.74 0.68 -16.72
N THR A 20 5.51 1.84 -17.29
CA THR A 20 4.47 2.77 -16.82
C THR A 20 3.08 2.18 -17.00
N VAL A 21 2.19 2.47 -16.06
CA VAL A 21 0.76 2.16 -16.19
C VAL A 21 0.09 3.38 -16.84
N PRO A 22 -0.59 3.22 -18.00
CA PRO A 22 -1.28 4.34 -18.64
C PRO A 22 -2.35 4.93 -17.73
N GLY A 23 -2.49 6.27 -17.73
CA GLY A 23 -3.45 6.97 -16.88
C GLY A 23 -4.88 6.47 -17.05
N PHE A 24 -5.33 6.26 -18.29
CA PHE A 24 -6.67 5.75 -18.56
C PHE A 24 -6.95 4.36 -17.95
N VAL A 25 -5.91 3.53 -17.74
CA VAL A 25 -6.06 2.24 -17.06
C VAL A 25 -6.29 2.46 -15.56
N ILE A 26 -5.53 3.39 -14.96
CA ILE A 26 -5.68 3.76 -13.55
C ILE A 26 -7.06 4.37 -13.33
N ASP A 27 -7.44 5.34 -14.16
CA ASP A 27 -8.75 6.01 -14.10
C ASP A 27 -9.90 5.00 -14.20
N GLY A 28 -9.82 4.05 -15.14
CA GLY A 28 -10.83 3.01 -15.29
C GLY A 28 -10.88 2.01 -14.12
N ILE A 29 -9.78 1.79 -13.40
CA ILE A 29 -9.77 1.01 -12.16
C ILE A 29 -10.45 1.79 -11.03
N LEU A 30 -10.08 3.06 -10.85
CA LEU A 30 -10.61 3.90 -9.77
C LEU A 30 -12.09 4.21 -9.97
N ASP A 31 -12.51 4.49 -11.21
CA ASP A 31 -13.92 4.70 -11.52
C ASP A 31 -14.78 3.48 -11.18
N ALA A 32 -14.33 2.27 -11.57
CA ALA A 32 -15.02 1.05 -11.21
C ALA A 32 -14.95 0.76 -9.69
N ALA A 33 -13.86 1.09 -9.01
CA ALA A 33 -13.72 0.88 -7.58
C ALA A 33 -14.67 1.76 -6.74
N ARG A 34 -15.11 2.90 -7.26
CA ARG A 34 -16.12 3.78 -6.62
C ARG A 34 -17.48 3.11 -6.43
N TRP A 35 -17.75 2.03 -7.14
CA TRP A 35 -18.96 1.21 -6.95
C TRP A 35 -18.88 0.26 -5.75
N SER A 36 -17.76 0.26 -5.02
CA SER A 36 -17.66 -0.49 -3.77
C SER A 36 -18.72 0.00 -2.77
N PRO A 37 -19.36 -0.89 -2.01
CA PRO A 37 -20.32 -0.47 -1.01
C PRO A 37 -19.62 0.27 0.13
N SER A 38 -20.36 1.19 0.77
CA SER A 38 -19.93 1.88 1.99
C SER A 38 -21.11 2.05 2.94
N TRP A 39 -20.83 2.24 4.22
CA TRP A 39 -21.87 2.48 5.20
C TRP A 39 -22.70 3.71 4.84
N GLY A 40 -24.01 3.54 4.74
CA GLY A 40 -24.92 4.63 4.33
C GLY A 40 -24.60 5.24 2.96
N ASN A 41 -23.82 4.54 2.11
CA ASN A 41 -23.33 5.05 0.82
C ASN A 41 -22.52 6.35 0.94
N THR A 42 -21.80 6.51 2.04
CA THR A 42 -21.03 7.74 2.33
C THR A 42 -19.78 7.89 1.47
N GLN A 43 -19.25 6.78 0.93
CA GLN A 43 -18.09 6.76 0.03
C GLN A 43 -16.93 7.62 0.59
N PRO A 44 -16.41 7.30 1.79
CA PRO A 44 -15.53 8.19 2.55
C PRO A 44 -14.10 8.27 2.00
N TRP A 45 -13.76 7.45 1.01
CA TRP A 45 -12.42 7.35 0.42
C TRP A 45 -12.13 8.48 -0.57
N GLU A 46 -10.91 8.97 -0.53
CA GLU A 46 -10.33 9.82 -1.56
C GLU A 46 -9.05 9.13 -2.07
N PHE A 47 -8.86 9.13 -3.39
CA PHE A 47 -7.71 8.50 -4.03
C PHE A 47 -6.76 9.55 -4.57
N TYR A 48 -5.49 9.45 -4.20
CA TYR A 48 -4.40 10.26 -4.72
C TYR A 48 -3.44 9.35 -5.48
N VAL A 49 -3.15 9.69 -6.73
CA VAL A 49 -2.31 8.86 -7.60
C VAL A 49 -0.96 9.55 -7.81
N LEU A 50 0.11 8.82 -7.52
CA LEU A 50 1.47 9.27 -7.75
C LEU A 50 2.13 8.42 -8.85
N THR A 51 2.68 9.08 -9.86
CA THR A 51 3.44 8.49 -10.96
C THR A 51 4.60 9.40 -11.35
N GLY A 52 5.49 8.94 -12.23
CA GLY A 52 6.55 9.76 -12.81
C GLY A 52 7.56 10.32 -11.81
N GLU A 53 8.08 11.52 -12.09
CA GLU A 53 9.12 12.15 -11.27
C GLU A 53 8.71 12.44 -9.82
N PRO A 54 7.51 12.96 -9.52
CA PRO A 54 7.09 13.16 -8.13
C PRO A 54 7.12 11.85 -7.32
N PHE A 55 6.69 10.75 -7.94
CA PHE A 55 6.71 9.45 -7.29
C PHE A 55 8.13 8.90 -7.12
N ALA A 56 9.02 9.13 -8.08
CA ALA A 56 10.43 8.78 -7.96
C ALA A 56 11.08 9.54 -6.79
N ALA A 57 10.86 10.84 -6.70
CA ALA A 57 11.36 11.68 -5.61
C ALA A 57 10.83 11.21 -4.23
N PHE A 58 9.55 10.86 -4.15
CA PHE A 58 8.97 10.28 -2.93
C PHE A 58 9.70 8.99 -2.52
N LYS A 59 9.93 8.05 -3.45
CA LYS A 59 10.63 6.79 -3.14
C LYS A 59 12.02 7.03 -2.57
N GLU A 60 12.78 7.95 -3.15
CA GLU A 60 14.13 8.27 -2.66
C GLU A 60 14.09 8.97 -1.28
N ALA A 61 13.15 9.87 -1.06
CA ALA A 61 12.96 10.49 0.25
C ALA A 61 12.56 9.46 1.32
N ASN A 62 11.68 8.53 0.97
CA ASN A 62 11.24 7.46 1.87
C ASN A 62 12.39 6.51 2.25
N LYS A 63 13.23 6.12 1.28
CA LYS A 63 14.45 5.33 1.54
C LYS A 63 15.42 6.07 2.46
N ARG A 64 15.67 7.36 2.17
CA ARG A 64 16.58 8.18 2.97
C ARG A 64 16.13 8.28 4.43
N ARG A 65 14.84 8.57 4.69
CA ARG A 65 14.30 8.64 6.05
C ARG A 65 14.41 7.32 6.79
N LEU A 66 14.19 6.20 6.10
CA LEU A 66 14.37 4.89 6.68
C LEU A 66 15.86 4.64 7.06
N ALA A 67 16.79 4.99 6.16
CA ALA A 67 18.22 4.84 6.40
C ALA A 67 18.74 5.72 7.55
N GLU A 68 18.18 6.92 7.72
CA GLU A 68 18.45 7.85 8.82
C GLU A 68 17.79 7.39 10.16
N GLY A 69 16.97 6.35 10.15
CA GLY A 69 16.31 5.82 11.34
C GLY A 69 15.26 6.75 11.94
N LEU A 70 14.65 7.62 11.11
CA LEU A 70 13.62 8.54 11.58
C LEU A 70 12.38 7.79 12.09
N ALA A 71 11.77 8.31 13.15
CA ALA A 71 10.58 7.73 13.73
C ALA A 71 9.40 7.72 12.75
N PHE A 72 8.63 6.64 12.78
CA PHE A 72 7.40 6.53 12.01
C PHE A 72 6.27 7.31 12.70
N THR A 73 5.54 8.09 11.93
CA THR A 73 4.43 8.92 12.43
C THR A 73 3.15 8.72 11.59
N PRO A 74 2.72 7.48 11.37
CA PRO A 74 1.54 7.21 10.53
C PRO A 74 0.29 7.84 11.13
N ASP A 75 -0.64 8.30 10.29
CA ASP A 75 -1.93 8.86 10.75
C ASP A 75 -2.79 7.81 11.45
N ILE A 76 -2.65 6.55 11.05
CA ILE A 76 -3.30 5.40 11.68
C ILE A 76 -2.21 4.57 12.36
N PRO A 77 -2.24 4.43 13.69
CA PRO A 77 -1.25 3.64 14.42
C PRO A 77 -1.17 2.20 13.91
N MET A 78 0.04 1.68 13.81
CA MET A 78 0.23 0.26 13.48
C MET A 78 -0.03 -0.61 14.71
N PRO A 79 -0.51 -1.85 14.53
CA PRO A 79 -0.68 -2.78 15.64
C PRO A 79 0.64 -3.06 16.35
N GLU A 80 0.71 -2.80 17.65
CA GLU A 80 1.89 -3.09 18.49
C GLU A 80 1.78 -4.47 19.16
N VAL A 81 0.56 -4.87 19.49
CA VAL A 81 0.27 -6.12 20.17
C VAL A 81 -0.64 -6.99 19.32
N TRP A 82 -0.29 -8.26 19.23
CA TRP A 82 -1.05 -9.26 18.49
C TRP A 82 -1.51 -10.39 19.41
N PRO A 83 -2.77 -10.86 19.29
CA PRO A 83 -3.16 -12.14 19.86
C PRO A 83 -2.22 -13.26 19.40
N PRO A 84 -1.92 -14.27 20.26
CA PRO A 84 -0.89 -15.29 19.97
C PRO A 84 -1.02 -15.94 18.59
N ALA A 85 -2.21 -16.38 18.21
CA ALA A 85 -2.44 -17.02 16.91
C ALA A 85 -2.20 -16.09 15.71
N LEU A 86 -2.46 -14.78 15.85
CA LEU A 86 -2.19 -13.80 14.78
C LEU A 86 -0.70 -13.46 14.72
N LYS A 87 -0.02 -13.41 15.87
CA LYS A 87 1.42 -13.21 15.94
C LYS A 87 2.18 -14.37 15.27
N GLU A 88 1.72 -15.60 15.48
CA GLU A 88 2.27 -16.78 14.84
C GLU A 88 2.17 -16.70 13.32
N ARG A 89 0.96 -16.46 12.78
CA ARG A 89 0.75 -16.29 11.33
C ARG A 89 1.59 -15.16 10.73
N TYR A 90 1.70 -14.03 11.44
CA TYR A 90 2.55 -12.92 11.02
C TYR A 90 4.04 -13.32 10.98
N GLY A 91 4.50 -14.06 11.98
CA GLY A 91 5.87 -14.58 12.06
C GLY A 91 6.17 -15.60 10.95
N GLU A 92 5.25 -16.54 10.70
CA GLU A 92 5.35 -17.52 9.62
C GLU A 92 5.42 -16.87 8.25
N LEU A 93 4.59 -15.82 8.00
CA LEU A 93 4.66 -15.05 6.76
C LEU A 93 6.04 -14.41 6.56
N GLY A 94 6.57 -13.79 7.62
CA GLY A 94 7.91 -13.16 7.58
C GLY A 94 9.01 -14.18 7.32
N LYS A 95 8.97 -15.33 7.99
CA LYS A 95 9.91 -16.43 7.76
C LYS A 95 9.80 -16.96 6.33
N GLY A 96 8.60 -17.30 5.87
CA GLY A 96 8.37 -17.82 4.51
C GLY A 96 8.82 -16.86 3.42
N LEU A 97 8.70 -15.54 3.64
CA LEU A 97 9.22 -14.54 2.70
C LEU A 97 10.76 -14.59 2.62
N LEU A 98 11.44 -14.65 3.77
CA LEU A 98 12.91 -14.73 3.80
C LEU A 98 13.40 -16.04 3.16
N ASP A 99 12.77 -17.16 3.49
CA ASP A 99 13.10 -18.48 2.92
C ASP A 99 12.93 -18.49 1.39
N MET A 100 11.83 -17.91 0.89
CA MET A 100 11.56 -17.82 -0.56
C MET A 100 12.59 -16.94 -1.29
N LEU A 101 13.14 -15.93 -0.61
CA LEU A 101 14.17 -15.04 -1.15
C LEU A 101 15.60 -15.59 -0.93
N GLY A 102 15.75 -16.72 -0.26
CA GLY A 102 17.06 -17.28 0.09
C GLY A 102 17.84 -16.42 1.10
N ILE A 103 17.14 -15.62 1.91
CA ILE A 103 17.74 -14.72 2.89
C ILE A 103 17.77 -15.40 4.26
N HIS A 104 19.00 -15.69 4.76
CA HIS A 104 19.15 -16.22 6.10
C HIS A 104 18.77 -15.18 7.15
N ARG A 105 18.16 -15.65 8.27
CA ARG A 105 17.68 -14.75 9.34
C ARG A 105 18.76 -13.83 9.90
N ASP A 106 20.00 -14.30 9.97
CA ASP A 106 21.13 -13.58 10.53
C ASP A 106 21.89 -12.73 9.48
N ASP A 107 21.51 -12.83 8.20
CA ASP A 107 22.08 -12.02 7.13
C ASP A 107 21.51 -10.58 7.19
N LYS A 108 22.22 -9.74 7.94
CA LYS A 108 21.85 -8.34 8.13
C LYS A 108 21.91 -7.52 6.83
N GLU A 109 22.86 -7.85 5.95
CA GLU A 109 23.04 -7.13 4.68
C GLU A 109 21.89 -7.42 3.73
N ALA A 110 21.57 -8.69 3.47
CA ALA A 110 20.46 -9.08 2.60
C ALA A 110 19.10 -8.58 3.15
N ARG A 111 18.92 -8.61 4.48
CA ARG A 111 17.72 -8.04 5.12
C ARG A 111 17.67 -6.51 4.98
N GLY A 112 18.80 -5.82 5.06
CA GLY A 112 18.91 -4.39 4.80
C GLY A 112 18.47 -4.04 3.37
N LYS A 113 18.96 -4.78 2.37
CA LYS A 113 18.56 -4.64 0.97
C LYS A 113 17.05 -4.88 0.76
N LEU A 114 16.47 -5.85 1.47
CA LEU A 114 15.03 -6.09 1.42
C LEU A 114 14.23 -4.91 2.00
N LEU A 115 14.67 -4.34 3.12
CA LEU A 115 14.05 -3.17 3.74
C LEU A 115 14.16 -1.93 2.83
N GLU A 116 15.31 -1.73 2.19
CA GLU A 116 15.52 -0.66 1.21
C GLU A 116 14.60 -0.85 -0.01
N SER A 117 14.50 -2.08 -0.53
CA SER A 117 13.58 -2.41 -1.62
C SER A 117 12.12 -2.13 -1.24
N MET A 118 11.73 -2.46 0.00
CA MET A 118 10.40 -2.15 0.54
C MET A 118 10.19 -0.64 0.64
N ALA A 119 11.16 0.13 1.13
CA ALA A 119 11.09 1.59 1.18
C ALA A 119 11.03 2.23 -0.23
N GLY A 120 11.66 1.59 -1.22
CA GLY A 120 11.53 1.93 -2.64
C GLY A 120 10.29 1.36 -3.33
N LEU A 121 9.34 0.83 -2.55
CA LEU A 121 8.08 0.26 -3.01
C LEU A 121 8.24 -0.83 -4.07
N PHE A 122 9.30 -1.65 -3.92
CA PHE A 122 9.65 -2.74 -4.84
C PHE A 122 9.77 -2.31 -6.31
N GLY A 123 10.09 -1.03 -6.56
CA GLY A 123 10.21 -0.47 -7.90
C GLY A 123 8.88 -0.20 -8.61
N ALA A 124 7.76 -0.17 -7.90
CA ALA A 124 6.46 0.11 -8.50
C ALA A 124 6.47 1.43 -9.30
N PRO A 125 5.80 1.47 -10.49
CA PRO A 125 5.72 2.68 -11.32
C PRO A 125 4.58 3.62 -10.92
N CYS A 126 3.65 3.16 -10.08
CA CYS A 126 2.48 3.89 -9.64
C CYS A 126 2.16 3.57 -8.18
N LEU A 127 1.70 4.58 -7.46
CA LEU A 127 1.15 4.46 -6.11
C LEU A 127 -0.24 5.07 -6.07
N ILE A 128 -1.18 4.37 -5.47
CA ILE A 128 -2.50 4.89 -5.12
C ILE A 128 -2.52 5.04 -3.60
N VAL A 129 -2.65 6.27 -3.12
CA VAL A 129 -2.81 6.59 -1.70
C VAL A 129 -4.29 6.74 -1.42
N VAL A 130 -4.77 6.13 -0.36
CA VAL A 130 -6.17 6.24 0.06
C VAL A 130 -6.24 7.07 1.32
N CYS A 131 -7.07 8.10 1.29
CA CYS A 131 -7.33 9.00 2.40
C CYS A 131 -8.80 9.02 2.78
N VAL A 132 -9.06 9.45 3.99
CA VAL A 132 -10.41 9.76 4.49
C VAL A 132 -10.39 11.09 5.25
N HIS A 133 -11.52 11.80 5.30
CA HIS A 133 -11.61 13.03 6.10
C HIS A 133 -11.37 12.73 7.59
N HIS A 134 -10.72 13.64 8.32
CA HIS A 134 -10.35 13.39 9.72
C HIS A 134 -11.56 13.28 10.68
N ASP A 135 -12.71 13.85 10.32
CA ASP A 135 -13.93 13.81 11.14
C ASP A 135 -14.73 12.51 10.99
N VAL A 136 -14.39 11.63 10.03
CA VAL A 136 -15.11 10.36 9.92
C VAL A 136 -14.71 9.41 11.06
N LEU A 137 -15.66 8.59 11.51
CA LEU A 137 -15.38 7.52 12.46
C LEU A 137 -14.51 6.47 11.78
N ILE A 138 -13.25 6.41 12.23
CA ILE A 138 -12.20 5.68 11.51
C ILE A 138 -12.49 4.18 11.40
N GLU A 139 -13.10 3.57 12.41
CA GLU A 139 -13.42 2.15 12.46
C GLU A 139 -14.38 1.75 11.33
N TYR A 140 -15.39 2.58 11.03
CA TYR A 140 -16.30 2.36 9.90
C TYR A 140 -15.63 2.68 8.57
N ALA A 141 -14.91 3.80 8.50
CA ALA A 141 -14.21 4.19 7.29
C ALA A 141 -13.18 3.14 6.85
N MET A 142 -12.47 2.48 7.77
CA MET A 142 -11.50 1.42 7.44
C MET A 142 -12.16 0.19 6.83
N LEU A 143 -13.38 -0.18 7.22
CA LEU A 143 -14.14 -1.23 6.55
C LEU A 143 -14.43 -0.84 5.10
N ASP A 144 -14.97 0.36 4.89
CA ASP A 144 -15.32 0.88 3.57
C ASP A 144 -14.08 0.98 2.66
N VAL A 145 -12.99 1.53 3.19
CA VAL A 145 -11.70 1.61 2.48
C VAL A 145 -11.19 0.22 2.11
N GLY A 146 -11.30 -0.75 3.02
CA GLY A 146 -10.89 -2.14 2.75
C GLY A 146 -11.65 -2.75 1.56
N LEU A 147 -12.95 -2.47 1.44
CA LEU A 147 -13.78 -2.90 0.30
C LEU A 147 -13.31 -2.26 -1.01
N ALA A 148 -13.08 -0.94 -1.01
CA ALA A 148 -12.60 -0.22 -2.18
C ALA A 148 -11.19 -0.67 -2.60
N VAL A 149 -10.26 -0.81 -1.66
CA VAL A 149 -8.87 -1.27 -1.91
C VAL A 149 -8.86 -2.69 -2.47
N GLN A 150 -9.68 -3.61 -1.93
CA GLN A 150 -9.77 -4.96 -2.50
C GLN A 150 -10.32 -4.92 -3.93
N THR A 151 -11.32 -4.08 -4.20
CA THR A 151 -11.87 -3.90 -5.55
C THR A 151 -10.80 -3.38 -6.51
N ILE A 152 -10.01 -2.37 -6.12
CA ILE A 152 -8.86 -1.90 -6.90
C ILE A 152 -7.89 -3.04 -7.23
N CYS A 153 -7.54 -3.84 -6.22
CA CYS A 153 -6.60 -4.95 -6.38
C CYS A 153 -7.12 -6.03 -7.36
N LEU A 154 -8.40 -6.36 -7.31
CA LEU A 154 -9.01 -7.33 -8.21
C LEU A 154 -9.09 -6.80 -9.64
N LEU A 155 -9.51 -5.55 -9.82
CA LEU A 155 -9.57 -4.88 -11.12
C LEU A 155 -8.19 -4.72 -11.77
N ALA A 156 -7.16 -4.42 -10.97
CA ALA A 156 -5.78 -4.38 -11.44
C ALA A 156 -5.32 -5.77 -11.90
N HIS A 157 -5.58 -6.80 -11.09
CA HIS A 157 -5.23 -8.18 -11.42
C HIS A 157 -5.92 -8.67 -12.70
N ASP A 158 -7.20 -8.37 -12.87
CA ASP A 158 -7.96 -8.68 -14.11
C ASP A 158 -7.34 -8.02 -15.35
N ARG A 159 -6.72 -6.85 -15.21
CA ARG A 159 -6.00 -6.13 -16.26
C ARG A 159 -4.53 -6.54 -16.43
N GLY A 160 -4.10 -7.64 -15.77
CA GLY A 160 -2.72 -8.12 -15.81
C GLY A 160 -1.71 -7.29 -15.03
N LEU A 161 -2.18 -6.42 -14.12
CA LEU A 161 -1.32 -5.62 -13.25
C LEU A 161 -1.10 -6.31 -11.89
N GLY A 162 0.13 -6.20 -11.38
CA GLY A 162 0.45 -6.59 -10.02
C GLY A 162 0.13 -5.48 -9.02
N THR A 163 -0.28 -5.85 -7.81
CA THR A 163 -0.51 -4.91 -6.71
C THR A 163 0.17 -5.36 -5.42
N CYS A 164 0.46 -4.43 -4.53
CA CYS A 164 0.89 -4.70 -3.17
C CYS A 164 0.34 -3.64 -2.22
N ILE A 165 -0.52 -4.04 -1.28
CA ILE A 165 -0.97 -3.15 -0.20
C ILE A 165 0.16 -3.06 0.81
N MET A 166 0.60 -1.85 1.16
CA MET A 166 1.83 -1.64 1.91
C MET A 166 1.68 -0.61 3.03
N ALA A 167 1.78 -1.06 4.28
CA ALA A 167 1.90 -0.15 5.42
C ALA A 167 3.21 0.68 5.43
N ALA A 168 4.26 0.22 4.73
CA ALA A 168 5.52 0.96 4.65
C ALA A 168 5.39 2.33 3.96
N VAL A 169 4.38 2.52 3.12
CA VAL A 169 4.11 3.78 2.40
C VAL A 169 3.64 4.87 3.35
N VAL A 170 2.82 4.52 4.33
CA VAL A 170 2.17 5.49 5.23
C VAL A 170 3.01 5.85 6.47
N ARG A 171 4.26 5.37 6.56
CA ARG A 171 5.15 5.62 7.70
C ARG A 171 5.51 7.10 7.90
N TYR A 172 5.61 7.83 6.80
CA TYR A 172 5.97 9.25 6.77
C TYR A 172 4.91 10.05 6.02
N PRO A 173 3.74 10.28 6.63
CA PRO A 173 2.60 10.89 5.95
C PRO A 173 2.88 12.30 5.43
N ASP A 174 3.77 13.05 6.06
CA ASP A 174 4.21 14.36 5.61
C ASP A 174 4.89 14.33 4.23
N LEU A 175 5.66 13.27 3.91
CA LEU A 175 6.20 13.08 2.56
C LEU A 175 5.09 12.92 1.52
N LEU A 176 4.08 12.09 1.83
CA LEU A 176 2.94 11.88 0.94
C LEU A 176 2.12 13.17 0.77
N ARG A 177 1.84 13.90 1.88
CA ARG A 177 1.14 15.17 1.83
C ARG A 177 1.83 16.17 0.91
N ASN A 178 3.13 16.32 1.07
CA ASN A 178 3.91 17.26 0.27
C ASN A 178 3.98 16.84 -1.21
N THR A 179 4.09 15.53 -1.49
CA THR A 179 4.25 15.02 -2.87
C THR A 179 2.93 14.98 -3.63
N ALA A 180 1.84 14.60 -2.98
CA ALA A 180 0.52 14.44 -3.60
C ALA A 180 -0.44 15.60 -3.31
N ALA A 181 0.02 16.67 -2.66
CA ALA A 181 -0.81 17.82 -2.23
C ALA A 181 -2.04 17.38 -1.41
N ILE A 182 -1.88 16.40 -0.53
CA ILE A 182 -2.98 15.88 0.31
C ILE A 182 -3.27 16.92 1.40
N PRO A 183 -4.52 17.38 1.55
CA PRO A 183 -4.90 18.35 2.57
C PRO A 183 -4.62 17.85 4.00
N GLY A 184 -4.35 18.79 4.93
CA GLY A 184 -4.03 18.46 6.31
C GLY A 184 -5.18 17.83 7.10
N ASP A 185 -6.41 18.02 6.66
CA ASP A 185 -7.63 17.45 7.23
C ASP A 185 -7.96 16.05 6.68
N ARG A 186 -7.02 15.42 5.99
CA ARG A 186 -7.13 14.03 5.52
C ARG A 186 -6.21 13.12 6.31
N ARG A 187 -6.74 11.99 6.77
CA ARG A 187 -5.96 10.86 7.29
C ARG A 187 -5.57 9.97 6.13
N ILE A 188 -4.28 9.68 6.01
CA ILE A 188 -3.76 8.71 5.05
C ILE A 188 -3.91 7.32 5.67
N VAL A 189 -4.68 6.45 5.04
CA VAL A 189 -5.08 5.16 5.63
C VAL A 189 -4.50 3.95 4.89
N ALA A 190 -4.16 4.07 3.60
CA ALA A 190 -3.55 3.00 2.81
C ALA A 190 -2.77 3.56 1.61
#